data_ac97787e0ca0fcd084ff12686a3c2274
#
_entry.id   ac97787e0ca0fcd084ff12686a3c2274
#
_cell.length_a   1.000
_cell.length_b   1.000
_cell.length_c   1.000
_cell.angle_alpha   90.00
_cell.angle_beta   90.00
_cell.angle_gamma   90.00
#
_symmetry.space_group_name_H-M   'P 1'
#
loop_
_entity.id
_entity.type
_entity.pdbx_description
1 polymer ?
#
loop_
_entity_poly.entity_id
_entity_poly.type
_entity_poly.pdbx_seq_one_letter_code
_entity_poly.pdbx_strand_id
1 'polypeptide(L)'
;MALRSFDSFEGEVIAIGEKPHIAMVDAAASMRMAMSEAIMNLVSVPISSLSNIKVSANWMSATGNNVDDLNLRLGVQALSDFCVDLNIAIPVGKDSLSMSTTWDSEEHSFEVNSPLSGIITAVANVNDVRQAITTEYQNTAHPLLAYVFPDENLALEKHAIPDISPDAIKSMFDF
;
A
#
# COMPACT_ATOMS: atom_id res chain seq x y z
N MET A 1 -10.70 11.43 5.17
CA MET A 1 -10.49 11.94 6.53
C MET A 1 -11.84 12.32 7.13
N ALA A 2 -12.06 12.01 8.40
CA ALA A 2 -13.31 12.32 9.11
C ALA A 2 -13.00 12.80 10.53
N LEU A 3 -13.89 13.65 11.09
CA LEU A 3 -13.84 14.02 12.50
C LEU A 3 -14.32 12.85 13.37
N ARG A 4 -13.69 12.66 14.52
CA ARG A 4 -14.11 11.67 15.54
C ARG A 4 -15.26 12.18 16.38
N SER A 5 -15.36 13.50 16.56
CA SER A 5 -16.37 14.17 17.39
C SER A 5 -16.66 15.55 16.82
N PHE A 6 -17.86 16.08 17.10
CA PHE A 6 -18.20 17.47 16.76
C PHE A 6 -17.64 18.48 17.77
N ASP A 7 -17.12 18.01 18.89
CA ASP A 7 -16.61 18.85 19.98
C ASP A 7 -15.09 19.01 19.96
N SER A 8 -14.40 18.37 18.99
CA SER A 8 -12.95 18.45 18.83
C SER A 8 -12.55 18.49 17.36
N PHE A 9 -11.29 18.81 17.08
CA PHE A 9 -10.70 18.73 15.75
C PHE A 9 -9.92 17.43 15.50
N GLU A 10 -9.97 16.51 16.46
CA GLU A 10 -9.41 15.18 16.28
C GLU A 10 -10.16 14.42 15.20
N GLY A 11 -9.42 13.64 14.41
CA GLY A 11 -9.99 12.88 13.32
C GLY A 11 -9.28 11.58 13.06
N GLU A 12 -9.77 10.92 12.03
CA GLU A 12 -9.19 9.71 11.47
C GLU A 12 -8.97 9.90 9.97
N VAL A 13 -7.87 9.35 9.47
CA VAL A 13 -7.57 9.30 8.04
C VAL A 13 -7.47 7.85 7.59
N ILE A 14 -8.01 7.58 6.42
CA ILE A 14 -7.98 6.26 5.78
C ILE A 14 -7.46 6.47 4.37
N ALA A 15 -6.52 5.62 3.96
CA ALA A 15 -5.98 5.58 2.61
C ALA A 15 -5.80 4.15 2.14
N ILE A 16 -5.75 3.97 0.83
CA ILE A 16 -5.63 2.65 0.18
C ILE A 16 -4.43 2.69 -0.75
N GLY A 17 -3.76 1.52 -0.87
CA GLY A 17 -2.75 1.25 -1.87
C GLY A 17 -2.90 -0.15 -2.43
N GLU A 18 -2.65 -0.30 -3.74
CA GLU A 18 -2.67 -1.57 -4.46
C GLU A 18 -1.79 -1.51 -5.72
N LYS A 19 -1.12 -2.61 -6.06
CA LYS A 19 -0.26 -2.70 -7.27
C LYS A 19 -0.34 -4.07 -7.95
N PRO A 20 -1.52 -4.57 -8.34
CA PRO A 20 -1.66 -5.93 -8.88
C PRO A 20 -0.90 -6.14 -10.19
N HIS A 21 -0.71 -5.10 -11.01
CA HIS A 21 0.04 -5.20 -12.25
C HIS A 21 1.53 -5.48 -12.04
N ILE A 22 2.11 -5.06 -10.90
CA ILE A 22 3.50 -5.39 -10.54
C ILE A 22 3.59 -6.86 -10.15
N ALA A 23 2.57 -7.42 -9.50
CA ALA A 23 2.57 -8.82 -9.07
C ALA A 23 2.64 -9.84 -10.22
N MET A 24 2.28 -9.43 -11.44
CA MET A 24 2.45 -10.26 -12.63
C MET A 24 3.94 -10.53 -12.96
N VAL A 25 4.85 -9.75 -12.42
CA VAL A 25 6.30 -9.85 -12.63
C VAL A 25 7.04 -10.11 -11.32
N ASP A 26 6.68 -9.41 -10.25
CA ASP A 26 7.27 -9.54 -8.91
C ASP A 26 6.22 -9.33 -7.82
N ALA A 27 5.82 -10.42 -7.19
CA ALA A 27 4.83 -10.42 -6.12
C ALA A 27 5.31 -9.67 -4.87
N ALA A 28 6.61 -9.77 -4.55
CA ALA A 28 7.19 -9.13 -3.37
C ALA A 28 7.25 -7.60 -3.55
N ALA A 29 7.73 -7.12 -4.70
CA ALA A 29 7.74 -5.70 -5.04
C ALA A 29 6.32 -5.11 -5.07
N SER A 30 5.34 -5.86 -5.61
CA SER A 30 3.94 -5.45 -5.62
C SER A 30 3.42 -5.13 -4.23
N MET A 31 3.72 -5.96 -3.24
CA MET A 31 3.24 -5.76 -1.87
C MET A 31 3.95 -4.59 -1.17
N ARG A 32 5.26 -4.43 -1.36
CA ARG A 32 5.99 -3.26 -0.83
C ARG A 32 5.47 -1.96 -1.44
N MET A 33 5.24 -1.94 -2.74
CA MET A 33 4.71 -0.77 -3.45
C MET A 33 3.25 -0.47 -3.07
N ALA A 34 2.40 -1.49 -2.86
CA ALA A 34 1.04 -1.30 -2.37
C ALA A 34 1.01 -0.68 -0.97
N MET A 35 1.87 -1.17 -0.05
CA MET A 35 2.00 -0.59 1.29
C MET A 35 2.51 0.84 1.24
N SER A 36 3.51 1.11 0.41
CA SER A 36 4.08 2.45 0.25
C SER A 36 3.06 3.43 -0.31
N GLU A 37 2.24 3.03 -1.28
CA GLU A 37 1.16 3.86 -1.81
C GLU A 37 0.14 4.21 -0.71
N ALA A 38 -0.28 3.23 0.11
CA ALA A 38 -1.19 3.49 1.21
C ALA A 38 -0.59 4.50 2.21
N ILE A 39 0.69 4.38 2.56
CA ILE A 39 1.40 5.32 3.44
C ILE A 39 1.49 6.69 2.78
N MET A 40 1.91 6.77 1.52
CA MET A 40 2.07 8.04 0.80
C MET A 40 0.74 8.79 0.63
N ASN A 41 -0.36 8.08 0.50
CA ASN A 41 -1.69 8.68 0.47
C ASN A 41 -2.12 9.25 1.84
N LEU A 42 -1.45 8.87 2.93
CA LEU A 42 -1.68 9.45 4.26
C LEU A 42 -0.86 10.73 4.52
N VAL A 43 0.21 11.00 3.76
CA VAL A 43 1.13 12.13 4.07
C VAL A 43 0.50 13.52 3.92
N SER A 44 -0.69 13.62 3.37
CA SER A 44 -1.46 14.87 3.32
C SER A 44 -1.98 15.33 4.69
N VAL A 45 -1.85 14.50 5.72
CA VAL A 45 -2.25 14.82 7.10
C VAL A 45 -1.09 14.61 8.06
N PRO A 46 -0.98 15.41 9.13
CA PRO A 46 0.10 15.28 10.11
C PRO A 46 -0.11 14.03 10.96
N ILE A 47 0.61 12.96 10.65
CA ILE A 47 0.69 11.74 11.43
C ILE A 47 1.95 11.83 12.29
N SER A 48 1.83 11.68 13.59
CA SER A 48 2.93 11.90 14.52
C SER A 48 4.02 10.82 14.49
N SER A 49 3.73 9.61 13.96
CA SER A 49 4.70 8.51 13.81
C SER A 49 4.14 7.44 12.88
N LEU A 50 5.02 6.76 12.14
CA LEU A 50 4.67 5.56 11.35
C LEU A 50 4.02 4.47 12.21
N SER A 51 4.46 4.29 13.46
CA SER A 51 3.90 3.29 14.39
C SER A 51 2.44 3.54 14.77
N ASN A 52 1.92 4.76 14.54
CA ASN A 52 0.52 5.10 14.74
C ASN A 52 -0.38 4.63 13.60
N ILE A 53 0.21 4.28 12.45
CA ILE A 53 -0.52 3.69 11.33
C ILE A 53 -0.89 2.25 11.69
N LYS A 54 -2.15 1.90 11.45
CA LYS A 54 -2.65 0.53 11.50
C LYS A 54 -3.15 0.14 10.12
N VAL A 55 -2.98 -1.11 9.78
CA VAL A 55 -3.25 -1.61 8.43
C VAL A 55 -4.24 -2.77 8.46
N SER A 56 -5.16 -2.75 7.52
CA SER A 56 -5.91 -3.94 7.12
C SER A 56 -5.40 -4.41 5.76
N ALA A 57 -5.05 -5.69 5.65
CA ALA A 57 -4.60 -6.28 4.40
C ALA A 57 -5.66 -7.22 3.84
N ASN A 58 -6.06 -7.00 2.58
CA ASN A 58 -6.94 -7.89 1.84
C ASN A 58 -6.13 -8.57 0.72
N TRP A 59 -6.12 -9.88 0.73
CA TRP A 59 -5.39 -10.71 -0.23
C TRP A 59 -6.35 -11.34 -1.23
N MET A 60 -6.05 -11.24 -2.51
CA MET A 60 -6.79 -11.91 -3.57
C MET A 60 -5.82 -12.67 -4.46
N SER A 61 -6.11 -13.96 -4.72
CA SER A 61 -5.29 -14.83 -5.55
C SER A 61 -6.11 -16.00 -6.07
N ALA A 62 -5.73 -16.56 -7.20
CA ALA A 62 -6.28 -17.81 -7.73
C ALA A 62 -5.43 -18.98 -7.25
N THR A 63 -5.50 -19.32 -5.94
CA THR A 63 -4.72 -20.42 -5.37
C THR A 63 -5.14 -21.78 -5.88
N GLY A 64 -4.26 -22.77 -5.71
CA GLY A 64 -4.45 -24.14 -6.15
C GLY A 64 -3.51 -24.55 -7.28
N ASN A 65 -2.57 -23.68 -7.63
CA ASN A 65 -1.45 -23.97 -8.53
C ASN A 65 -0.14 -23.43 -7.95
N ASN A 66 0.97 -24.06 -8.36
CA ASN A 66 2.28 -23.75 -7.77
C ASN A 66 2.75 -22.31 -7.97
N VAL A 67 2.35 -21.65 -9.04
CA VAL A 67 2.80 -20.28 -9.36
C VAL A 67 2.08 -19.27 -8.48
N ASP A 68 0.75 -19.33 -8.43
CA ASP A 68 -0.05 -18.38 -7.66
C ASP A 68 0.13 -18.59 -6.15
N ASP A 69 0.30 -19.85 -5.70
CA ASP A 69 0.59 -20.21 -4.31
C ASP A 69 1.97 -19.63 -3.88
N LEU A 70 2.97 -19.76 -4.75
CA LEU A 70 4.30 -19.17 -4.50
C LEU A 70 4.24 -17.64 -4.47
N ASN A 71 3.56 -17.02 -5.42
CA ASN A 71 3.40 -15.56 -5.49
C ASN A 71 2.70 -15.02 -4.25
N LEU A 72 1.62 -15.68 -3.79
CA LEU A 72 0.94 -15.30 -2.56
C LEU A 72 1.89 -15.37 -1.36
N ARG A 73 2.64 -16.47 -1.22
CA ARG A 73 3.62 -16.63 -0.13
C ARG A 73 4.70 -15.54 -0.16
N LEU A 74 5.29 -15.27 -1.32
CA LEU A 74 6.33 -14.25 -1.46
C LEU A 74 5.80 -12.85 -1.16
N GLY A 75 4.59 -12.53 -1.63
CA GLY A 75 3.93 -11.26 -1.35
C GLY A 75 3.62 -11.06 0.13
N VAL A 76 3.06 -12.08 0.80
CA VAL A 76 2.77 -12.03 2.25
C VAL A 76 4.05 -11.85 3.05
N GLN A 77 5.11 -12.60 2.73
CA GLN A 77 6.40 -12.49 3.42
C GLN A 77 6.98 -11.09 3.25
N ALA A 78 7.01 -10.57 2.02
CA ALA A 78 7.55 -9.24 1.75
C ALA A 78 6.80 -8.12 2.47
N LEU A 79 5.46 -8.19 2.52
CA LEU A 79 4.67 -7.22 3.27
C LEU A 79 4.93 -7.33 4.77
N SER A 80 5.02 -8.56 5.31
CA SER A 80 5.31 -8.79 6.73
C SER A 80 6.65 -8.17 7.12
N ASP A 81 7.72 -8.48 6.38
CA ASP A 81 9.07 -7.97 6.65
C ASP A 81 9.10 -6.44 6.55
N PHE A 82 8.49 -5.88 5.52
CA PHE A 82 8.39 -4.44 5.31
C PHE A 82 7.67 -3.73 6.48
N CYS A 83 6.56 -4.29 6.95
CA CYS A 83 5.80 -3.74 8.07
C CYS A 83 6.56 -3.86 9.40
N VAL A 84 7.29 -4.95 9.62
CA VAL A 84 8.17 -5.11 10.80
C VAL A 84 9.25 -4.04 10.81
N ASP A 85 9.91 -3.81 9.67
CA ASP A 85 10.96 -2.80 9.55
C ASP A 85 10.45 -1.37 9.75
N LEU A 86 9.20 -1.10 9.36
CA LEU A 86 8.54 0.20 9.56
C LEU A 86 7.86 0.34 10.94
N ASN A 87 7.84 -0.73 11.74
CA ASN A 87 7.10 -0.78 13.01
C ASN A 87 5.60 -0.49 12.84
N ILE A 88 5.00 -0.98 11.74
CA ILE A 88 3.57 -0.84 11.43
C ILE A 88 2.88 -2.18 11.67
N ALA A 89 1.76 -2.17 12.39
CA ALA A 89 0.99 -3.37 12.65
C ALA A 89 -0.11 -3.61 11.62
N ILE A 90 -0.32 -4.89 11.26
CA ILE A 90 -1.47 -5.39 10.49
C ILE A 90 -2.38 -6.19 11.42
N PRO A 91 -3.23 -5.55 12.24
CA PRO A 91 -4.05 -6.25 13.23
C PRO A 91 -5.20 -7.04 12.61
N VAL A 92 -5.60 -6.75 11.39
CA VAL A 92 -6.75 -7.35 10.73
C VAL A 92 -6.50 -7.52 9.23
N GLY A 93 -7.13 -8.51 8.65
CA GLY A 93 -7.10 -8.76 7.22
C GLY A 93 -8.11 -9.83 6.84
N LYS A 94 -8.22 -10.06 5.54
CA LYS A 94 -9.02 -11.16 4.97
C LYS A 94 -8.40 -11.62 3.65
N ASP A 95 -8.80 -12.76 3.19
CA ASP A 95 -8.40 -13.29 1.89
C ASP A 95 -9.59 -13.65 0.99
N SER A 96 -9.32 -13.76 -0.31
CA SER A 96 -10.19 -14.30 -1.35
C SER A 96 -9.31 -15.11 -2.30
N LEU A 97 -9.24 -16.42 -2.08
CA LEU A 97 -8.24 -17.28 -2.71
C LEU A 97 -8.77 -18.09 -3.90
N SER A 98 -10.01 -17.86 -4.31
CA SER A 98 -10.66 -18.53 -5.46
C SER A 98 -10.91 -17.56 -6.62
N MET A 99 -9.92 -16.71 -6.93
CA MET A 99 -10.05 -15.64 -7.92
C MET A 99 -9.78 -16.16 -9.35
N SER A 100 -10.47 -17.22 -9.72
CA SER A 100 -10.43 -17.83 -11.05
C SER A 100 -11.83 -17.90 -11.65
N THR A 101 -11.92 -17.76 -12.95
CA THR A 101 -13.14 -17.95 -13.72
C THR A 101 -12.86 -18.94 -14.84
N THR A 102 -13.68 -19.99 -14.91
CA THR A 102 -13.61 -21.01 -15.96
C THR A 102 -14.90 -21.03 -16.76
N TRP A 103 -14.81 -21.25 -18.05
CA TRP A 103 -15.98 -21.48 -18.92
C TRP A 103 -15.61 -22.38 -20.09
N ASP A 104 -16.60 -23.10 -20.59
CA ASP A 104 -16.48 -23.98 -21.75
C ASP A 104 -17.16 -23.37 -22.97
N SER A 105 -16.56 -23.53 -24.14
CA SER A 105 -17.20 -23.40 -25.44
C SER A 105 -17.30 -24.77 -26.09
N GLU A 106 -17.93 -24.85 -27.27
CA GLU A 106 -18.13 -26.14 -27.96
C GLU A 106 -16.84 -26.92 -28.24
N GLU A 107 -15.69 -26.23 -28.32
CA GLU A 107 -14.41 -26.83 -28.69
C GLU A 107 -13.28 -26.64 -27.63
N HIS A 108 -13.46 -25.73 -26.66
CA HIS A 108 -12.36 -25.33 -25.74
C HIS A 108 -12.88 -25.00 -24.34
N SER A 109 -12.08 -25.37 -23.35
CA SER A 109 -12.21 -24.85 -21.97
C SER A 109 -11.29 -23.67 -21.78
N PHE A 110 -11.78 -22.62 -21.17
CA PHE A 110 -11.05 -21.39 -20.87
C PHE A 110 -10.95 -21.17 -19.37
N GLU A 111 -9.83 -20.61 -18.94
CA GLU A 111 -9.60 -20.20 -17.57
C GLU A 111 -8.95 -18.81 -17.55
N VAL A 112 -9.42 -17.94 -16.66
CA VAL A 112 -8.79 -16.64 -16.38
C VAL A 112 -8.60 -16.53 -14.89
N ASN A 113 -7.35 -16.32 -14.48
CA ASN A 113 -6.93 -16.12 -13.11
C ASN A 113 -6.64 -14.64 -12.86
N SER A 114 -7.13 -14.12 -11.73
CA SER A 114 -6.70 -12.80 -11.25
C SER A 114 -5.25 -12.85 -10.78
N PRO A 115 -4.42 -11.86 -11.12
CA PRO A 115 -3.08 -11.76 -10.52
C PRO A 115 -3.21 -11.58 -9.01
N LEU A 116 -2.13 -11.93 -8.28
CA LEU A 116 -2.06 -11.61 -6.86
C LEU A 116 -2.32 -10.12 -6.66
N SER A 117 -3.29 -9.82 -5.81
CA SER A 117 -3.64 -8.45 -5.43
C SER A 117 -3.63 -8.32 -3.92
N GLY A 118 -2.82 -7.37 -3.41
CA GLY A 118 -2.87 -6.96 -2.01
C GLY A 118 -3.49 -5.58 -1.95
N ILE A 119 -4.69 -5.47 -1.39
CA ILE A 119 -5.33 -4.18 -1.10
C ILE A 119 -4.99 -3.82 0.33
N ILE A 120 -4.19 -2.78 0.48
CA ILE A 120 -3.69 -2.30 1.76
C ILE A 120 -4.50 -1.07 2.16
N THR A 121 -5.23 -1.18 3.27
CA THR A 121 -5.95 -0.05 3.85
C THR A 121 -5.22 0.43 5.09
N ALA A 122 -4.64 1.61 5.02
CA ALA A 122 -3.93 2.24 6.13
C ALA A 122 -4.84 3.24 6.85
N VAL A 123 -4.82 3.22 8.17
CA VAL A 123 -5.63 4.07 9.05
C VAL A 123 -4.73 4.72 10.09
N ALA A 124 -4.92 5.99 10.36
CA ALA A 124 -4.22 6.70 11.43
C ALA A 124 -5.12 7.74 12.10
N ASN A 125 -4.84 8.01 13.38
CA ASN A 125 -5.45 9.13 14.09
C ASN A 125 -4.73 10.44 13.72
N VAL A 126 -5.51 11.51 13.64
CA VAL A 126 -5.05 12.88 13.37
C VAL A 126 -5.49 13.78 14.54
N ASN A 127 -4.54 14.48 15.14
CA ASN A 127 -4.83 15.33 16.29
C ASN A 127 -5.63 16.59 15.91
N ASP A 128 -5.40 17.12 14.70
CA ASP A 128 -6.10 18.27 14.19
C ASP A 128 -6.29 18.18 12.69
N VAL A 129 -7.50 17.87 12.25
CA VAL A 129 -7.84 17.70 10.83
C VAL A 129 -7.66 18.98 10.01
N ARG A 130 -7.63 20.16 10.64
CA ARG A 130 -7.44 21.45 9.96
C ARG A 130 -6.02 21.65 9.44
N GLN A 131 -5.06 20.84 9.92
CA GLN A 131 -3.68 20.86 9.46
C GLN A 131 -3.44 19.99 8.20
N ALA A 132 -4.50 19.36 7.68
CA ALA A 132 -4.39 18.60 6.45
C ALA A 132 -4.03 19.51 5.26
N ILE A 133 -3.13 19.00 4.42
CA ILE A 133 -2.81 19.66 3.15
C ILE A 133 -4.01 19.49 2.22
N THR A 134 -4.53 20.60 1.72
CA THR A 134 -5.64 20.62 0.75
C THR A 134 -5.12 20.97 -0.64
N THR A 135 -5.97 20.85 -1.66
CA THR A 135 -5.65 21.28 -3.02
C THR A 135 -5.51 22.80 -3.17
N GLU A 136 -5.96 23.56 -2.18
CA GLU A 136 -5.79 25.00 -2.15
C GLU A 136 -4.38 25.35 -1.64
N TYR A 137 -3.62 26.08 -2.46
CA TYR A 137 -2.33 26.62 -2.04
C TYR A 137 -2.56 27.66 -0.93
N GLN A 138 -2.19 27.28 0.28
CA GLN A 138 -2.15 28.23 1.38
C GLN A 138 -0.78 28.93 1.38
N ASN A 139 -0.78 30.23 1.14
CA ASN A 139 0.44 31.03 1.20
C ASN A 139 0.92 31.13 2.66
N THR A 140 1.55 30.05 3.12
CA THR A 140 2.22 30.03 4.43
C THR A 140 3.65 30.53 4.26
N ALA A 141 4.21 31.14 5.30
CA ALA A 141 5.57 31.65 5.29
C ALA A 141 6.65 30.57 5.00
N HIS A 142 6.27 29.30 5.11
CA HIS A 142 7.14 28.14 4.89
C HIS A 142 6.38 27.03 4.16
N PRO A 143 6.22 27.11 2.81
CA PRO A 143 5.68 25.99 2.05
C PRO A 143 6.64 24.79 2.16
N LEU A 144 6.14 23.68 2.65
CA LEU A 144 6.89 22.43 2.62
C LEU A 144 6.69 21.77 1.26
N LEU A 145 7.76 21.62 0.50
CA LEU A 145 7.79 20.82 -0.71
C LEU A 145 8.49 19.50 -0.39
N ALA A 146 7.73 18.42 -0.32
CA ALA A 146 8.32 17.10 -0.29
C ALA A 146 8.62 16.68 -1.73
N TYR A 147 9.89 16.50 -2.05
CA TYR A 147 10.33 15.95 -3.32
C TYR A 147 10.91 14.56 -3.10
N VAL A 148 10.23 13.54 -3.60
CA VAL A 148 10.67 12.16 -3.49
C VAL A 148 11.34 11.75 -4.78
N PHE A 149 12.66 11.56 -4.75
CA PHE A 149 13.38 10.90 -5.83
C PHE A 149 13.31 9.39 -5.62
N PRO A 150 12.83 8.61 -6.57
CA PRO A 150 13.16 7.19 -6.58
C PRO A 150 14.69 7.07 -6.62
N ASP A 151 15.24 6.15 -5.84
CA ASP A 151 16.66 5.80 -5.92
C ASP A 151 16.99 5.50 -7.39
N GLU A 152 18.03 6.13 -7.94
CA GLU A 152 18.45 5.93 -9.34
C GLU A 152 18.75 4.45 -9.64
N ASN A 153 19.12 3.67 -8.63
CA ASN A 153 19.32 2.23 -8.73
C ASN A 153 17.99 1.43 -8.80
N LEU A 154 16.87 2.02 -8.41
CA LEU A 154 15.53 1.45 -8.52
C LEU A 154 14.77 1.99 -9.74
N ALA A 155 15.25 3.05 -10.36
CA ALA A 155 14.67 3.65 -11.52
C ALA A 155 15.27 3.05 -12.79
N LEU A 156 14.61 2.00 -13.31
CA LEU A 156 14.51 1.81 -14.76
C LEU A 156 15.80 1.45 -15.51
N GLU A 157 16.60 0.54 -15.01
CA GLU A 157 17.27 -0.32 -15.98
C GLU A 157 16.19 -1.08 -16.78
N LYS A 158 16.42 -1.41 -18.03
CA LYS A 158 15.46 -1.91 -19.05
C LYS A 158 14.41 -2.95 -18.59
N HIS A 159 14.42 -3.38 -17.34
CA HIS A 159 13.55 -4.36 -16.71
C HIS A 159 13.28 -4.04 -15.22
N ALA A 160 13.56 -2.83 -14.75
CA ALA A 160 13.37 -2.50 -13.35
C ALA A 160 11.87 -2.44 -13.02
N ILE A 161 11.47 -3.36 -12.17
CA ILE A 161 10.16 -3.35 -11.55
C ILE A 161 10.19 -2.27 -10.48
N PRO A 162 9.21 -1.36 -10.41
CA PRO A 162 9.13 -0.41 -9.33
C PRO A 162 9.13 -1.12 -7.98
N ASP A 163 10.05 -0.74 -7.11
CA ASP A 163 10.18 -1.26 -5.76
C ASP A 163 10.63 -0.13 -4.82
N ILE A 164 10.49 -0.34 -3.51
CA ILE A 164 10.85 0.65 -2.51
C ILE A 164 11.35 -0.04 -1.23
N SER A 165 12.36 0.55 -0.59
CA SER A 165 12.88 0.06 0.67
C SER A 165 12.17 0.68 1.88
N PRO A 166 12.17 0.00 3.06
CA PRO A 166 11.69 0.60 4.31
C PRO A 166 12.45 1.88 4.68
N ASP A 167 13.75 1.97 4.39
CA ASP A 167 14.56 3.13 4.71
C ASP A 167 14.18 4.36 3.87
N ALA A 168 13.75 4.17 2.63
CA ALA A 168 13.20 5.25 1.81
C ALA A 168 11.93 5.82 2.44
N ILE A 169 11.02 4.98 2.95
CA ILE A 169 9.81 5.43 3.66
C ILE A 169 10.19 6.15 4.96
N LYS A 170 11.09 5.59 5.78
CA LYS A 170 11.52 6.24 7.04
C LYS A 170 12.10 7.63 6.78
N SER A 171 12.94 7.78 5.77
CA SER A 171 13.55 9.07 5.42
C SER A 171 12.55 10.14 5.02
N MET A 172 11.36 9.77 4.54
CA MET A 172 10.28 10.71 4.21
C MET A 172 9.56 11.23 5.46
N PHE A 173 9.66 10.54 6.59
CA PHE A 173 8.99 10.89 7.87
C PHE A 173 9.95 11.46 8.91
N ASP A 174 11.25 11.51 8.63
CA ASP A 174 12.30 12.02 9.55
C ASP A 174 12.57 13.53 9.40
N PHE A 175 11.55 14.32 9.02
CA PHE A 175 11.64 15.79 8.87
C PHE A 175 11.18 16.52 10.12
#